data_75c8627a7413417db0a91c8d43bab1c0
#
_entry.id   75c8627a7413417db0a91c8d43bab1c0
#
_cell.length_a   1.000
_cell.length_b   1.000
_cell.length_c   1.000
_cell.angle_alpha   90.00
_cell.angle_beta   90.00
_cell.angle_gamma   90.00
#
_symmetry.space_group_name_H-M   'P 1'
#
loop_
_entity.id
_entity.type
_entity.pdbx_description
1 polymer ?
#
loop_
_entity_poly.entity_id
_entity_poly.type
_entity_poly.pdbx_seq_one_letter_code
_entity_poly.pdbx_strand_id
1 'polypeptide(L)'
;MSDMQNDATAQTNFGRSEQKRHTVLQSAEELFLTRGFNGTSMDEVAVHAGVSKQTVYNQFANKASLFVEIVRSMTAQAAKRVQTEMHEPETLAQVATELSGHAERLLTIVMTPKLLQLRRLVIAEANRFPELGRALYDGGPGRAIAGLAVHIQRWADRDLLSISDAMVAATQFNWLVMGEPVNQAMFRADYVLSQAERVRHIEQAVRVFIAAYRI
;
A
#
# COMPACT_ATOMS: atom_id res chain seq x y z
N MET A 1 6.13 -6.46 -47.86
CA MET A 1 4.79 -6.58 -47.25
C MET A 1 4.71 -7.65 -46.13
N SER A 2 5.78 -8.39 -45.85
CA SER A 2 5.78 -9.46 -44.81
C SER A 2 6.06 -8.96 -43.38
N ASP A 3 6.77 -7.84 -43.20
CA ASP A 3 7.21 -7.36 -41.88
C ASP A 3 6.10 -6.61 -41.08
N MET A 4 5.15 -5.98 -41.74
CA MET A 4 4.05 -5.27 -41.05
C MET A 4 2.98 -6.21 -40.47
N GLN A 5 2.82 -7.43 -40.99
CA GLN A 5 1.89 -8.44 -40.45
C GLN A 5 2.44 -9.13 -39.19
N ASN A 6 3.76 -9.20 -39.05
CA ASN A 6 4.41 -9.86 -37.91
C ASN A 6 4.34 -8.97 -36.64
N ASP A 7 4.40 -7.65 -36.81
CA ASP A 7 4.38 -6.67 -35.70
C ASP A 7 2.97 -6.54 -35.08
N ALA A 8 1.92 -6.56 -35.88
CA ALA A 8 0.53 -6.49 -35.40
C ALA A 8 0.13 -7.76 -34.62
N THR A 9 0.67 -8.92 -35.00
CA THR A 9 0.39 -10.21 -34.33
C THR A 9 1.17 -10.31 -33.00
N ALA A 10 2.35 -9.72 -32.93
CA ALA A 10 3.15 -9.64 -31.70
C ALA A 10 2.49 -8.71 -30.67
N GLN A 11 2.01 -7.54 -31.07
CA GLN A 11 1.32 -6.57 -30.20
C GLN A 11 -0.03 -7.12 -29.68
N THR A 12 -0.80 -7.82 -30.51
CA THR A 12 -2.06 -8.47 -30.06
C THR A 12 -1.80 -9.65 -29.12
N ASN A 13 -0.71 -10.38 -29.26
CA ASN A 13 -0.32 -11.45 -28.35
C ASN A 13 0.20 -10.91 -27.00
N PHE A 14 0.91 -9.79 -27.01
CA PHE A 14 1.37 -9.12 -25.78
C PHE A 14 0.17 -8.65 -24.95
N GLY A 15 -0.81 -7.99 -25.55
CA GLY A 15 -2.02 -7.53 -24.85
C GLY A 15 -2.86 -8.68 -24.29
N ARG A 16 -2.95 -9.82 -25.01
CA ARG A 16 -3.66 -11.03 -24.51
C ARG A 16 -2.92 -11.68 -23.34
N SER A 17 -1.60 -11.70 -23.34
CA SER A 17 -0.80 -12.25 -22.24
C SER A 17 -0.92 -11.41 -20.97
N GLU A 18 -0.88 -10.07 -21.11
CA GLU A 18 -1.08 -9.13 -20.00
C GLU A 18 -2.49 -9.22 -19.43
N GLN A 19 -3.50 -9.33 -20.27
CA GLN A 19 -4.88 -9.50 -19.84
C GLN A 19 -5.06 -10.81 -19.04
N LYS A 20 -4.48 -11.93 -19.50
CA LYS A 20 -4.51 -13.18 -18.75
C LYS A 20 -3.77 -13.06 -17.41
N ARG A 21 -2.60 -12.40 -17.40
CA ARG A 21 -1.86 -12.14 -16.16
C ARG A 21 -2.68 -11.34 -15.16
N HIS A 22 -3.35 -10.29 -15.61
CA HIS A 22 -4.24 -9.49 -14.77
C HIS A 22 -5.40 -10.31 -14.20
N THR A 23 -6.05 -11.13 -15.03
CA THR A 23 -7.13 -12.02 -14.59
C THR A 23 -6.67 -13.04 -13.53
N VAL A 24 -5.46 -13.63 -13.72
CA VAL A 24 -4.87 -14.54 -12.74
C VAL A 24 -4.60 -13.83 -11.42
N LEU A 25 -4.02 -12.62 -11.46
CA LEU A 25 -3.75 -11.83 -10.25
C LEU A 25 -5.04 -11.48 -9.48
N GLN A 26 -6.10 -11.05 -10.18
CA GLN A 26 -7.39 -10.74 -9.56
C GLN A 26 -8.02 -11.98 -8.90
N SER A 27 -8.04 -13.10 -9.62
CA SER A 27 -8.57 -14.37 -9.10
C SER A 27 -7.80 -14.87 -7.88
N ALA A 28 -6.47 -14.79 -7.93
CA ALA A 28 -5.61 -15.19 -6.83
C ALA A 28 -5.76 -14.25 -5.62
N GLU A 29 -5.87 -12.93 -5.83
CA GLU A 29 -6.11 -11.96 -4.78
C GLU A 29 -7.40 -12.30 -4.00
N GLU A 30 -8.50 -12.56 -4.71
CA GLU A 30 -9.77 -12.93 -4.11
C GLU A 30 -9.67 -14.24 -3.29
N LEU A 31 -9.04 -15.27 -3.85
CA LEU A 31 -8.85 -16.54 -3.17
C LEU A 31 -7.95 -16.43 -1.93
N PHE A 32 -6.82 -15.72 -2.01
CA PHE A 32 -5.96 -15.52 -0.86
C PHE A 32 -6.63 -14.71 0.25
N LEU A 33 -7.36 -13.66 -0.09
CA LEU A 33 -8.06 -12.84 0.90
C LEU A 33 -9.22 -13.60 1.57
N THR A 34 -9.89 -14.54 0.86
CA THR A 34 -11.03 -15.27 1.42
C THR A 34 -10.62 -16.56 2.13
N ARG A 35 -9.64 -17.31 1.59
CA ARG A 35 -9.27 -18.66 2.07
C ARG A 35 -7.91 -18.71 2.76
N GLY A 36 -7.18 -17.60 2.76
CA GLY A 36 -5.81 -17.54 3.27
C GLY A 36 -4.77 -18.17 2.32
N PHE A 37 -3.50 -18.03 2.72
CA PHE A 37 -2.39 -18.57 1.91
C PHE A 37 -2.45 -20.10 1.83
N ASN A 38 -2.63 -20.79 2.94
CA ASN A 38 -2.62 -22.26 2.97
C ASN A 38 -3.87 -22.87 2.34
N GLY A 39 -5.03 -22.21 2.41
CA GLY A 39 -6.32 -22.64 1.82
C GLY A 39 -6.46 -22.37 0.31
N THR A 40 -5.41 -21.88 -0.36
CA THR A 40 -5.41 -21.58 -1.80
C THR A 40 -4.34 -22.40 -2.51
N SER A 41 -4.66 -23.00 -3.66
CA SER A 41 -3.73 -23.70 -4.54
C SER A 41 -3.60 -23.02 -5.90
N MET A 42 -2.49 -23.24 -6.60
CA MET A 42 -2.28 -22.71 -7.97
C MET A 42 -3.32 -23.27 -8.95
N ASP A 43 -3.79 -24.51 -8.71
CA ASP A 43 -4.80 -25.17 -9.52
C ASP A 43 -6.18 -24.51 -9.37
N GLU A 44 -6.57 -24.16 -8.12
CA GLU A 44 -7.81 -23.42 -7.87
C GLU A 44 -7.76 -22.02 -8.48
N VAL A 45 -6.59 -21.36 -8.42
CA VAL A 45 -6.40 -20.07 -9.11
C VAL A 45 -6.62 -20.21 -10.62
N ALA A 46 -6.08 -21.26 -11.24
CA ALA A 46 -6.26 -21.50 -12.68
C ALA A 46 -7.74 -21.70 -13.03
N VAL A 47 -8.46 -22.51 -12.25
CA VAL A 47 -9.90 -22.74 -12.42
C VAL A 47 -10.69 -21.45 -12.25
N HIS A 48 -10.43 -20.70 -11.18
CA HIS A 48 -11.14 -19.44 -10.88
C HIS A 48 -10.87 -18.35 -11.94
N ALA A 49 -9.64 -18.29 -12.47
CA ALA A 49 -9.25 -17.37 -13.53
C ALA A 49 -9.73 -17.81 -14.94
N GLY A 50 -10.29 -19.02 -15.10
CA GLY A 50 -10.68 -19.54 -16.41
C GLY A 50 -9.51 -19.75 -17.37
N VAL A 51 -8.32 -20.08 -16.86
CA VAL A 51 -7.12 -20.34 -17.64
C VAL A 51 -6.57 -21.75 -17.39
N SER A 52 -5.67 -22.23 -18.27
CA SER A 52 -4.99 -23.50 -18.03
C SER A 52 -3.99 -23.40 -16.87
N LYS A 53 -3.77 -24.51 -16.14
CA LYS A 53 -2.72 -24.63 -15.11
C LYS A 53 -1.37 -24.19 -15.66
N GLN A 54 -1.03 -24.63 -16.87
CA GLN A 54 0.21 -24.26 -17.55
C GLN A 54 0.34 -22.73 -17.71
N THR A 55 -0.75 -22.02 -17.97
CA THR A 55 -0.76 -20.55 -18.08
C THR A 55 -0.35 -19.90 -16.76
N VAL A 56 -0.87 -20.40 -15.63
CA VAL A 56 -0.53 -19.87 -14.30
C VAL A 56 0.94 -20.16 -13.96
N TYR A 57 1.40 -21.40 -14.16
CA TYR A 57 2.80 -21.80 -13.86
C TYR A 57 3.83 -21.13 -14.79
N ASN A 58 3.45 -20.79 -16.02
CA ASN A 58 4.31 -20.03 -16.92
C ASN A 58 4.51 -18.57 -16.48
N GLN A 59 3.56 -18.01 -15.74
CA GLN A 59 3.60 -16.63 -15.30
C GLN A 59 4.14 -16.47 -13.86
N PHE A 60 3.93 -17.48 -13.03
CA PHE A 60 4.30 -17.46 -11.62
C PHE A 60 4.94 -18.79 -11.23
N ALA A 61 6.19 -18.74 -10.82
CA ALA A 61 6.97 -19.94 -10.53
C ALA A 61 6.35 -20.81 -9.42
N ASN A 62 5.71 -20.18 -8.44
CA ASN A 62 5.05 -20.85 -7.31
C ASN A 62 4.03 -19.92 -6.62
N LYS A 63 3.31 -20.49 -5.65
CA LYS A 63 2.28 -19.78 -4.89
C LYS A 63 2.84 -18.57 -4.10
N ALA A 64 4.04 -18.68 -3.55
CA ALA A 64 4.65 -17.58 -2.81
C ALA A 64 5.00 -16.40 -3.73
N SER A 65 5.58 -16.66 -4.92
CA SER A 65 5.86 -15.61 -5.90
C SER A 65 4.59 -14.95 -6.44
N LEU A 66 3.51 -15.71 -6.66
CA LEU A 66 2.20 -15.16 -7.01
C LEU A 66 1.66 -14.26 -5.90
N PHE A 67 1.78 -14.67 -4.64
CA PHE A 67 1.31 -13.86 -3.52
C PHE A 67 2.15 -12.60 -3.32
N VAL A 68 3.47 -12.64 -3.51
CA VAL A 68 4.34 -11.44 -3.52
C VAL A 68 3.88 -10.42 -4.56
N GLU A 69 3.53 -10.87 -5.76
CA GLU A 69 3.03 -9.97 -6.81
C GLU A 69 1.68 -9.33 -6.44
N ILE A 70 0.79 -10.08 -5.78
CA ILE A 70 -0.47 -9.55 -5.27
C ILE A 70 -0.20 -8.48 -4.19
N VAL A 71 0.69 -8.76 -3.23
CA VAL A 71 1.09 -7.79 -2.20
C VAL A 71 1.63 -6.52 -2.85
N ARG A 72 2.54 -6.64 -3.82
CA ARG A 72 3.10 -5.51 -4.57
C ARG A 72 2.03 -4.71 -5.31
N SER A 73 1.13 -5.38 -6.00
CA SER A 73 0.03 -4.74 -6.73
C SER A 73 -0.90 -3.95 -5.80
N MET A 74 -1.35 -4.57 -4.72
CA MET A 74 -2.26 -3.95 -3.76
C MET A 74 -1.61 -2.77 -3.03
N THR A 75 -0.34 -2.90 -2.63
CA THR A 75 0.38 -1.81 -1.97
C THR A 75 0.67 -0.65 -2.92
N ALA A 76 1.01 -0.92 -4.19
CA ALA A 76 1.22 0.11 -5.20
C ALA A 76 -0.07 0.89 -5.48
N GLN A 77 -1.22 0.21 -5.59
CA GLN A 77 -2.52 0.85 -5.75
C GLN A 77 -2.89 1.70 -4.53
N ALA A 78 -2.65 1.20 -3.31
CA ALA A 78 -2.86 1.94 -2.08
C ALA A 78 -1.97 3.18 -2.01
N ALA A 79 -0.67 3.03 -2.27
CA ALA A 79 0.29 4.13 -2.27
C ALA A 79 -0.08 5.24 -3.28
N LYS A 80 -0.51 4.86 -4.50
CA LYS A 80 -0.97 5.83 -5.49
C LYS A 80 -2.18 6.65 -4.99
N ARG A 81 -3.06 6.06 -4.20
CA ARG A 81 -4.23 6.76 -3.63
C ARG A 81 -3.86 7.64 -2.43
N VAL A 82 -2.82 7.30 -1.67
CA VAL A 82 -2.29 8.13 -0.57
C VAL A 82 -1.48 9.31 -1.10
N GLN A 83 -0.66 9.08 -2.13
CA GLN A 83 0.19 10.09 -2.78
C GLN A 83 -0.65 11.00 -3.69
N THR A 84 -1.53 11.79 -3.11
CA THR A 84 -2.14 12.93 -3.80
C THR A 84 -1.18 14.11 -3.66
N GLU A 85 -1.16 15.01 -4.65
CA GLU A 85 -0.37 16.25 -4.56
C GLU A 85 -0.72 16.99 -3.27
N MET A 86 0.32 17.30 -2.49
CA MET A 86 0.24 18.19 -1.34
C MET A 86 0.57 19.60 -1.85
N HIS A 87 -0.21 20.59 -1.43
CA HIS A 87 0.05 21.97 -1.79
C HIS A 87 1.30 22.46 -1.06
N GLU A 88 1.94 23.48 -1.61
CA GLU A 88 3.08 24.12 -0.97
C GLU A 88 2.58 25.13 0.08
N PRO A 89 2.73 24.85 1.37
CA PRO A 89 2.26 25.73 2.44
C PRO A 89 3.16 26.98 2.56
N GLU A 90 2.55 28.09 2.97
CA GLU A 90 3.25 29.35 3.27
C GLU A 90 3.34 29.63 4.77
N THR A 91 2.56 28.93 5.57
CA THR A 91 2.48 29.11 7.01
C THR A 91 2.44 27.77 7.73
N LEU A 92 2.83 27.76 9.01
CA LEU A 92 2.74 26.59 9.87
C LEU A 92 1.30 26.04 9.99
N ALA A 93 0.29 26.90 9.94
CA ALA A 93 -1.11 26.50 9.96
C ALA A 93 -1.48 25.70 8.68
N GLN A 94 -0.97 26.11 7.53
CA GLN A 94 -1.15 25.38 6.27
C GLN A 94 -0.39 24.05 6.28
N VAL A 95 0.81 23.97 6.87
CA VAL A 95 1.51 22.70 7.11
C VAL A 95 0.64 21.74 7.91
N ALA A 96 0.00 22.20 8.99
CA ALA A 96 -0.90 21.38 9.78
C ALA A 96 -2.11 20.90 8.97
N THR A 97 -2.63 21.73 8.07
CA THR A 97 -3.73 21.36 7.16
C THR A 97 -3.31 20.27 6.17
N GLU A 98 -2.13 20.41 5.55
CA GLU A 98 -1.60 19.41 4.61
C GLU A 98 -1.33 18.06 5.31
N LEU A 99 -0.74 18.10 6.52
CA LEU A 99 -0.53 16.90 7.35
C LEU A 99 -1.86 16.24 7.73
N SER A 100 -2.89 17.00 8.09
CA SER A 100 -4.22 16.49 8.41
C SER A 100 -4.85 15.79 7.20
N GLY A 101 -4.78 16.41 6.04
CA GLY A 101 -5.29 15.83 4.79
C GLY A 101 -4.54 14.54 4.40
N HIS A 102 -3.22 14.52 4.56
CA HIS A 102 -2.40 13.32 4.34
C HIS A 102 -2.79 12.19 5.31
N ALA A 103 -2.92 12.49 6.61
CA ALA A 103 -3.31 11.53 7.64
C ALA A 103 -4.71 10.94 7.39
N GLU A 104 -5.68 11.77 6.97
CA GLU A 104 -7.04 11.32 6.64
C GLU A 104 -7.02 10.35 5.45
N ARG A 105 -6.30 10.67 4.38
CA ARG A 105 -6.14 9.77 3.22
C ARG A 105 -5.46 8.46 3.62
N LEU A 106 -4.38 8.56 4.41
CA LEU A 106 -3.63 7.40 4.87
C LEU A 106 -4.52 6.44 5.67
N LEU A 107 -5.21 6.93 6.70
CA LEU A 107 -6.09 6.10 7.54
C LEU A 107 -7.27 5.55 6.74
N THR A 108 -7.91 6.37 5.89
CA THR A 108 -9.03 5.92 5.04
C THR A 108 -8.64 4.72 4.17
N ILE A 109 -7.41 4.69 3.68
CA ILE A 109 -6.92 3.63 2.80
C ILE A 109 -6.45 2.42 3.60
N VAL A 110 -5.58 2.62 4.59
CA VAL A 110 -4.97 1.49 5.31
C VAL A 110 -5.95 0.75 6.21
N MET A 111 -7.01 1.42 6.67
CA MET A 111 -8.07 0.82 7.48
C MET A 111 -9.16 0.10 6.67
N THR A 112 -9.03 0.03 5.33
CA THR A 112 -9.97 -0.76 4.54
C THR A 112 -9.89 -2.25 4.92
N PRO A 113 -11.04 -2.97 5.01
CA PRO A 113 -11.05 -4.39 5.35
C PRO A 113 -10.08 -5.22 4.50
N LYS A 114 -9.98 -4.88 3.21
CA LYS A 114 -9.12 -5.55 2.24
C LYS A 114 -7.62 -5.42 2.58
N LEU A 115 -7.15 -4.22 2.92
CA LEU A 115 -5.73 -4.01 3.28
C LEU A 115 -5.40 -4.51 4.69
N LEU A 116 -6.34 -4.44 5.62
CA LEU A 116 -6.18 -5.06 6.94
C LEU A 116 -6.07 -6.57 6.83
N GLN A 117 -6.89 -7.21 5.99
CA GLN A 117 -6.82 -8.65 5.74
C GLN A 117 -5.49 -9.04 5.07
N LEU A 118 -5.06 -8.29 4.04
CA LEU A 118 -3.75 -8.49 3.43
C LEU A 118 -2.63 -8.43 4.46
N ARG A 119 -2.63 -7.42 5.34
CA ARG A 119 -1.62 -7.25 6.39
C ARG A 119 -1.59 -8.46 7.33
N ARG A 120 -2.76 -8.96 7.77
CA ARG A 120 -2.84 -10.15 8.62
C ARG A 120 -2.25 -11.39 7.94
N LEU A 121 -2.58 -11.61 6.66
CA LEU A 121 -2.05 -12.73 5.88
C LEU A 121 -0.54 -12.65 5.72
N VAL A 122 -0.01 -11.47 5.41
CA VAL A 122 1.44 -11.28 5.27
C VAL A 122 2.15 -11.50 6.61
N ILE A 123 1.62 -10.97 7.71
CA ILE A 123 2.21 -11.17 9.06
C ILE A 123 2.25 -12.66 9.42
N ALA A 124 1.18 -13.41 9.13
CA ALA A 124 1.11 -14.85 9.43
C ALA A 124 2.15 -15.67 8.65
N GLU A 125 2.53 -15.25 7.45
CA GLU A 125 3.42 -16.01 6.57
C GLU A 125 4.84 -15.41 6.48
N ALA A 126 5.10 -14.22 7.06
CA ALA A 126 6.36 -13.49 6.90
C ALA A 126 7.59 -14.25 7.44
N ASN A 127 7.43 -15.08 8.47
CA ASN A 127 8.53 -15.90 8.99
C ASN A 127 8.92 -17.01 8.02
N ARG A 128 7.98 -17.53 7.25
CA ARG A 128 8.20 -18.58 6.25
C ARG A 128 8.63 -18.00 4.90
N PHE A 129 8.11 -16.83 4.53
CA PHE A 129 8.34 -16.13 3.27
C PHE A 129 8.70 -14.66 3.55
N PRO A 130 9.95 -14.35 3.96
CA PRO A 130 10.36 -12.99 4.34
C PRO A 130 10.16 -11.94 3.24
N GLU A 131 10.13 -12.36 1.97
CA GLU A 131 9.86 -11.50 0.82
C GLU A 131 8.45 -10.89 0.84
N LEU A 132 7.47 -11.54 1.46
CA LEU A 132 6.12 -10.99 1.64
C LEU A 132 6.15 -9.78 2.58
N GLY A 133 6.86 -9.92 3.70
CA GLY A 133 7.03 -8.82 4.67
C GLY A 133 7.73 -7.62 4.06
N ARG A 134 8.82 -7.87 3.30
CA ARG A 134 9.54 -6.82 2.56
C ARG A 134 8.62 -6.14 1.53
N ALA A 135 7.90 -6.92 0.70
CA ALA A 135 6.99 -6.36 -0.30
C ALA A 135 5.89 -5.49 0.31
N LEU A 136 5.32 -5.90 1.44
CA LEU A 136 4.30 -5.12 2.16
C LEU A 136 4.88 -3.84 2.75
N TYR A 137 6.03 -3.93 3.44
CA TYR A 137 6.63 -2.78 4.11
C TYR A 137 7.15 -1.75 3.09
N ASP A 138 7.96 -2.19 2.12
CA ASP A 138 8.58 -1.30 1.13
C ASP A 138 7.54 -0.65 0.20
N GLY A 139 6.54 -1.42 -0.23
CA GLY A 139 5.45 -0.93 -1.09
C GLY A 139 4.40 -0.09 -0.36
N GLY A 140 4.22 -0.29 0.95
CA GLY A 140 3.25 0.39 1.80
C GLY A 140 3.88 1.50 2.67
N PRO A 141 4.11 1.23 3.97
CA PRO A 141 4.60 2.23 4.91
C PRO A 141 5.90 2.91 4.46
N GLY A 142 6.89 2.13 4.01
CA GLY A 142 8.18 2.67 3.57
C GLY A 142 8.03 3.68 2.44
N ARG A 143 7.17 3.38 1.47
CA ARG A 143 6.90 4.29 0.35
C ARG A 143 6.14 5.54 0.79
N ALA A 144 5.16 5.41 1.68
CA ALA A 144 4.40 6.54 2.22
C ALA A 144 5.31 7.49 3.00
N ILE A 145 6.18 6.94 3.86
CA ILE A 145 7.16 7.70 4.65
C ILE A 145 8.13 8.44 3.73
N ALA A 146 8.71 7.76 2.74
CA ALA A 146 9.64 8.38 1.80
C ALA A 146 8.98 9.52 1.00
N GLY A 147 7.74 9.34 0.57
CA GLY A 147 6.98 10.39 -0.12
C GLY A 147 6.73 11.61 0.79
N LEU A 148 6.31 11.40 2.02
CA LEU A 148 6.08 12.47 2.99
C LEU A 148 7.40 13.19 3.36
N ALA A 149 8.51 12.47 3.48
CA ALA A 149 9.81 13.05 3.80
C ALA A 149 10.25 14.11 2.77
N VAL A 150 9.92 13.93 1.49
CA VAL A 150 10.21 14.91 0.45
C VAL A 150 9.47 16.24 0.71
N HIS A 151 8.21 16.19 1.11
CA HIS A 151 7.44 17.40 1.44
C HIS A 151 7.95 18.06 2.72
N ILE A 152 8.19 17.27 3.76
CA ILE A 152 8.73 17.76 5.04
C ILE A 152 10.09 18.45 4.83
N GLN A 153 10.99 17.89 4.00
CA GLN A 153 12.26 18.53 3.68
C GLN A 153 12.06 19.91 3.02
N ARG A 154 11.16 19.99 2.01
CA ARG A 154 10.85 21.27 1.35
C ARG A 154 10.29 22.31 2.32
N TRP A 155 9.48 21.89 3.29
CA TRP A 155 8.94 22.79 4.32
C TRP A 155 10.01 23.27 5.31
N ALA A 156 10.97 22.40 5.64
CA ALA A 156 12.13 22.75 6.43
C ALA A 156 13.06 23.73 5.68
N ASP A 157 13.32 23.50 4.39
CA ASP A 157 14.13 24.38 3.54
C ASP A 157 13.53 25.79 3.39
N ARG A 158 12.24 25.97 3.73
CA ARG A 158 11.51 27.24 3.74
C ARG A 158 11.27 27.80 5.13
N ASP A 159 11.99 27.32 6.13
CA ASP A 159 11.87 27.75 7.54
C ASP A 159 10.43 27.64 8.11
N LEU A 160 9.64 26.67 7.63
CA LEU A 160 8.32 26.38 8.20
C LEU A 160 8.38 25.36 9.33
N LEU A 161 9.41 24.52 9.34
CA LEU A 161 9.67 23.49 10.34
C LEU A 161 11.17 23.45 10.71
N SER A 162 11.47 23.19 11.97
CA SER A 162 12.85 22.96 12.47
C SER A 162 13.14 21.45 12.45
N ILE A 163 13.74 20.96 11.37
CA ILE A 163 13.95 19.52 11.13
C ILE A 163 15.40 19.24 10.77
N SER A 164 16.03 18.33 11.51
CA SER A 164 17.39 17.85 11.22
C SER A 164 17.41 16.64 10.26
N ASP A 165 16.35 15.83 10.26
CA ASP A 165 16.20 14.64 9.43
C ASP A 165 14.73 14.45 9.03
N ALA A 166 14.41 14.74 7.77
CA ALA A 166 13.06 14.66 7.25
C ALA A 166 12.51 13.21 7.18
N MET A 167 13.40 12.21 7.02
CA MET A 167 12.99 10.80 7.03
C MET A 167 12.57 10.36 8.43
N VAL A 168 13.30 10.78 9.46
CA VAL A 168 12.93 10.52 10.85
C VAL A 168 11.63 11.21 11.19
N ALA A 169 11.45 12.48 10.83
CA ALA A 169 10.21 13.21 11.06
C ALA A 169 9.00 12.57 10.37
N ALA A 170 9.15 12.19 9.09
CA ALA A 170 8.11 11.48 8.34
C ALA A 170 7.77 10.12 8.96
N THR A 171 8.78 9.38 9.43
CA THR A 171 8.59 8.10 10.13
C THR A 171 7.79 8.29 11.40
N GLN A 172 8.15 9.29 12.22
CA GLN A 172 7.44 9.59 13.46
C GLN A 172 6.00 10.00 13.18
N PHE A 173 5.76 10.88 12.19
CA PHE A 173 4.40 11.26 11.82
C PHE A 173 3.56 10.06 11.34
N ASN A 174 4.12 9.24 10.45
CA ASN A 174 3.43 8.05 9.97
C ASN A 174 2.97 7.13 11.12
N TRP A 175 3.82 6.92 12.13
CA TRP A 175 3.46 6.05 13.26
C TRP A 175 2.59 6.75 14.31
N LEU A 176 2.65 8.06 14.47
CA LEU A 176 1.66 8.81 15.24
C LEU A 176 0.25 8.61 14.65
N VAL A 177 0.13 8.59 13.32
CA VAL A 177 -1.15 8.42 12.64
C VAL A 177 -1.60 6.96 12.63
N MET A 178 -0.73 6.03 12.23
CA MET A 178 -1.10 4.64 12.00
C MET A 178 -1.05 3.76 13.26
N GLY A 179 -0.21 4.11 14.23
CA GLY A 179 0.22 3.17 15.28
C GLY A 179 -0.95 2.55 16.04
N GLU A 180 -1.75 3.36 16.69
CA GLU A 180 -2.85 2.87 17.51
C GLU A 180 -4.00 2.28 16.69
N PRO A 181 -4.57 2.95 15.66
CA PRO A 181 -5.71 2.42 14.92
C PRO A 181 -5.40 1.09 14.21
N VAL A 182 -4.24 1.00 13.56
CA VAL A 182 -3.84 -0.22 12.85
C VAL A 182 -3.53 -1.35 13.83
N ASN A 183 -2.88 -1.04 14.97
CA ASN A 183 -2.59 -2.04 15.99
C ASN A 183 -3.88 -2.63 16.57
N GLN A 184 -4.87 -1.81 16.93
CA GLN A 184 -6.18 -2.29 17.36
C GLN A 184 -6.83 -3.19 16.30
N ALA A 185 -6.83 -2.74 15.03
CA ALA A 185 -7.41 -3.52 13.95
C ALA A 185 -6.69 -4.86 13.71
N MET A 186 -5.40 -4.99 14.03
CA MET A 186 -4.71 -6.29 13.91
C MET A 186 -5.18 -7.31 14.93
N PHE A 187 -5.51 -6.88 16.15
CA PHE A 187 -5.92 -7.77 17.25
C PHE A 187 -7.43 -7.94 17.38
N ARG A 188 -8.21 -6.98 16.90
CA ARG A 188 -9.66 -6.94 17.05
C ARG A 188 -10.32 -6.89 15.68
N ALA A 189 -10.92 -8.00 15.28
CA ALA A 189 -11.56 -8.13 13.98
C ALA A 189 -12.81 -7.24 13.84
N ASP A 190 -13.45 -6.91 14.94
CA ASP A 190 -14.64 -6.06 15.07
C ASP A 190 -14.31 -4.57 15.24
N TYR A 191 -13.03 -4.20 15.34
CA TYR A 191 -12.64 -2.81 15.52
C TYR A 191 -12.96 -1.97 14.30
N VAL A 192 -13.71 -0.93 14.52
CA VAL A 192 -14.06 0.09 13.52
C VAL A 192 -13.68 1.46 14.07
N LEU A 193 -12.82 2.16 13.35
CA LEU A 193 -12.47 3.55 13.66
C LEU A 193 -13.59 4.45 13.15
N SER A 194 -14.43 4.98 14.05
CA SER A 194 -15.48 5.91 13.68
C SER A 194 -14.90 7.21 13.13
N GLN A 195 -15.70 7.95 12.35
CA GLN A 195 -15.26 9.24 11.80
C GLN A 195 -14.87 10.23 12.90
N ALA A 196 -15.63 10.30 13.98
CA ALA A 196 -15.33 11.21 15.09
C ALA A 196 -14.02 10.86 15.82
N GLU A 197 -13.74 9.57 16.00
CA GLU A 197 -12.48 9.10 16.59
C GLU A 197 -11.31 9.37 15.66
N ARG A 198 -11.47 9.13 14.36
CA ARG A 198 -10.46 9.39 13.35
C ARG A 198 -10.08 10.87 13.30
N VAL A 199 -11.04 11.78 13.28
CA VAL A 199 -10.78 13.23 13.30
C VAL A 199 -9.98 13.60 14.55
N ARG A 200 -10.43 13.21 15.73
CA ARG A 200 -9.72 13.48 16.99
C ARG A 200 -8.30 12.90 17.01
N HIS A 201 -8.13 11.69 16.52
CA HIS A 201 -6.83 11.03 16.44
C HIS A 201 -5.86 11.79 15.53
N ILE A 202 -6.32 12.21 14.35
CA ILE A 202 -5.53 12.99 13.39
C ILE A 202 -5.14 14.35 14.00
N GLU A 203 -6.09 15.06 14.60
CA GLU A 203 -5.82 16.34 15.27
C GLU A 203 -4.74 16.21 16.34
N GLN A 204 -4.78 15.14 17.15
CA GLN A 204 -3.75 14.88 18.16
C GLN A 204 -2.39 14.56 17.53
N ALA A 205 -2.34 13.71 16.50
CA ALA A 205 -1.11 13.36 15.80
C ALA A 205 -0.44 14.59 15.18
N VAL A 206 -1.22 15.43 14.48
CA VAL A 206 -0.72 16.69 13.89
C VAL A 206 -0.26 17.67 14.96
N ARG A 207 -1.03 17.83 16.04
CA ARG A 207 -0.64 18.70 17.16
C ARG A 207 0.69 18.29 17.78
N VAL A 208 0.89 17.00 18.03
CA VAL A 208 2.17 16.47 18.59
C VAL A 208 3.32 16.73 17.63
N PHE A 209 3.12 16.44 16.33
CA PHE A 209 4.15 16.67 15.32
C PHE A 209 4.53 18.15 15.22
N ILE A 210 3.55 19.04 15.09
CA ILE A 210 3.80 20.49 15.01
C ILE A 210 4.48 20.99 16.28
N ALA A 211 4.07 20.53 17.47
CA ALA A 211 4.71 20.93 18.72
C ALA A 211 6.19 20.53 18.82
N ALA A 212 6.54 19.36 18.22
CA ALA A 212 7.91 18.85 18.20
C ALA A 212 8.82 19.57 17.18
N TYR A 213 8.25 20.04 16.07
CA TYR A 213 9.02 20.49 14.90
C TYR A 213 8.76 21.95 14.48
N ARG A 214 7.95 22.70 15.22
CA ARG A 214 7.81 24.15 14.99
C ARG A 214 9.12 24.88 15.33
N ILE A 215 9.37 25.96 14.62
CA ILE A 215 10.44 26.92 14.91
C ILE A 215 10.09 27.71 16.17
#